data_1fa1d874d3eeb42a3ebf24fbd0b98ae9
#
_entry.id   1fa1d874d3eeb42a3ebf24fbd0b98ae9
#
_cell.length_a   1.000
_cell.length_b   1.000
_cell.length_c   1.000
_cell.angle_alpha   90.00
_cell.angle_beta   90.00
_cell.angle_gamma   90.00
#
_symmetry.space_group_name_H-M   'P 1'
#
loop_
_entity.id
_entity.type
_entity.pdbx_description
1 polymer ?
#
loop_
_entity_poly.entity_id
_entity_poly.type
_entity_poly.pdbx_seq_one_letter_code
_entity_poly.pdbx_strand_id
1 'polypeptide(L)'
;MAKEKLEKELETETKADATVDVAVEQKEKNMVSETTQTLSSSNLIKEFEDEQLKKELPEIYVGDTVKVGVKITEGNKERVQPYEGVVIAKRHGGINQTITVRRIFQGIGVERVFMLHSPQVASLKVERRGKVRRAKLFYLRDRVGKATRVKQRFDR
;
A
#
# COMPACT_ATOMS: atom_id res chain seq x y z
N MET A 1 51.19 -35.80 -43.20
CA MET A 1 49.73 -35.64 -43.30
C MET A 1 48.96 -35.99 -42.00
N ALA A 2 49.30 -36.98 -41.19
CA ALA A 2 48.58 -37.34 -39.95
C ALA A 2 48.91 -36.44 -38.76
N LYS A 3 50.12 -35.91 -38.65
CA LYS A 3 50.54 -35.00 -37.56
C LYS A 3 49.95 -33.60 -37.70
N GLU A 4 49.79 -33.06 -38.88
CA GLU A 4 49.18 -31.74 -39.09
C GLU A 4 47.65 -31.70 -38.80
N LYS A 5 47.00 -32.84 -38.94
CA LYS A 5 45.56 -32.90 -38.53
C LYS A 5 45.35 -32.91 -37.00
N LEU A 6 46.23 -33.58 -36.26
CA LEU A 6 46.21 -33.63 -34.81
C LEU A 6 46.53 -32.26 -34.17
N GLU A 7 47.48 -31.51 -34.76
CA GLU A 7 47.78 -30.15 -34.26
C GLU A 7 46.63 -29.16 -34.49
N LYS A 8 45.93 -29.27 -35.63
CA LYS A 8 44.76 -28.41 -35.92
C LYS A 8 43.54 -28.74 -35.06
N GLU A 9 43.32 -30.00 -34.68
CA GLU A 9 42.25 -30.38 -33.77
C GLU A 9 42.54 -29.92 -32.33
N LEU A 10 43.77 -29.98 -31.87
CA LEU A 10 44.19 -29.44 -30.57
C LEU A 10 44.08 -27.91 -30.47
N GLU A 11 44.40 -27.18 -31.54
CA GLU A 11 44.24 -25.71 -31.57
C GLU A 11 42.78 -25.26 -31.62
N THR A 12 41.86 -26.08 -32.15
CA THR A 12 40.43 -25.78 -32.19
C THR A 12 39.76 -26.07 -30.83
N GLU A 13 40.17 -27.11 -30.12
CA GLU A 13 39.66 -27.41 -28.76
C GLU A 13 40.13 -26.37 -27.75
N THR A 14 41.39 -25.94 -27.78
CA THR A 14 41.90 -24.91 -26.85
C THR A 14 41.30 -23.53 -27.11
N LYS A 15 40.89 -23.18 -28.33
CA LYS A 15 40.18 -21.94 -28.64
C LYS A 15 38.71 -21.99 -28.23
N ALA A 16 38.06 -23.16 -28.28
CA ALA A 16 36.66 -23.31 -27.86
C ALA A 16 36.53 -23.21 -26.34
N ASP A 17 37.46 -23.76 -25.58
CA ASP A 17 37.45 -23.71 -24.10
C ASP A 17 37.73 -22.29 -23.60
N ALA A 18 38.68 -21.58 -24.17
CA ALA A 18 38.96 -20.18 -23.78
C ALA A 18 37.82 -19.21 -24.09
N THR A 19 37.00 -19.49 -25.11
CA THR A 19 35.81 -18.63 -25.42
C THR A 19 34.63 -18.90 -24.50
N VAL A 20 34.50 -20.12 -23.97
CA VAL A 20 33.45 -20.47 -23.00
C VAL A 20 33.74 -19.87 -21.64
N ASP A 21 34.99 -19.91 -21.18
CA ASP A 21 35.39 -19.32 -19.89
C ASP A 21 35.22 -17.79 -19.87
N VAL A 22 35.59 -17.11 -20.96
CA VAL A 22 35.39 -15.65 -21.07
C VAL A 22 33.90 -15.27 -21.12
N ALA A 23 33.09 -16.10 -21.78
CA ALA A 23 31.63 -15.87 -21.85
C ALA A 23 30.94 -16.13 -20.49
N VAL A 24 31.42 -17.08 -19.69
CA VAL A 24 30.93 -17.36 -18.36
C VAL A 24 31.32 -16.24 -17.39
N GLU A 25 32.60 -15.80 -17.40
CA GLU A 25 33.03 -14.66 -16.57
C GLU A 25 32.33 -13.35 -16.94
N GLN A 26 32.01 -13.11 -18.19
CA GLN A 26 31.24 -11.94 -18.61
C GLN A 26 29.76 -12.03 -18.15
N LYS A 27 29.17 -13.22 -18.19
CA LYS A 27 27.83 -13.43 -17.62
C LYS A 27 27.79 -13.26 -16.12
N GLU A 28 28.77 -13.77 -15.38
CA GLU A 28 28.87 -13.58 -13.94
C GLU A 28 29.12 -12.10 -13.57
N LYS A 29 30.00 -11.41 -14.28
CA LYS A 29 30.24 -9.97 -14.10
C LYS A 29 28.98 -9.14 -14.41
N ASN A 30 28.21 -9.48 -15.41
CA ASN A 30 26.95 -8.80 -15.73
C ASN A 30 25.85 -9.14 -14.70
N MET A 31 25.74 -10.36 -14.21
CA MET A 31 24.81 -10.71 -13.13
C MET A 31 25.19 -10.02 -11.81
N VAL A 32 26.48 -9.89 -11.49
CA VAL A 32 26.95 -9.17 -10.29
C VAL A 32 26.76 -7.66 -10.45
N SER A 33 26.86 -7.09 -11.65
CA SER A 33 26.61 -5.67 -11.88
C SER A 33 25.11 -5.30 -11.87
N GLU A 34 24.23 -6.22 -12.21
CA GLU A 34 22.77 -6.01 -12.06
C GLU A 34 22.31 -6.13 -10.61
N THR A 35 22.99 -6.91 -9.76
CA THR A 35 22.64 -7.07 -8.35
C THR A 35 23.22 -5.97 -7.46
N THR A 36 24.17 -5.18 -7.93
CA THR A 36 24.74 -4.03 -7.20
C THR A 36 24.23 -2.69 -7.72
N GLN A 37 22.96 -2.59 -8.13
CA GLN A 37 22.28 -1.31 -8.02
C GLN A 37 22.21 -1.02 -6.52
N THR A 38 23.12 -0.19 -6.03
CA THR A 38 23.07 0.38 -4.69
C THR A 38 21.73 1.09 -4.59
N LEU A 39 20.73 0.34 -4.07
CA LEU A 39 19.40 0.87 -3.85
C LEU A 39 19.57 2.06 -2.92
N SER A 40 19.30 3.24 -3.43
CA SER A 40 19.32 4.44 -2.61
C SER A 40 18.45 4.16 -1.37
N SER A 41 18.86 4.61 -0.19
CA SER A 41 18.10 4.43 1.05
C SER A 41 16.64 4.85 0.89
N SER A 42 16.37 5.86 0.07
CA SER A 42 15.02 6.31 -0.28
C SER A 42 14.22 5.27 -1.08
N ASN A 43 14.87 4.48 -1.93
CA ASN A 43 14.21 3.44 -2.72
C ASN A 43 13.89 2.23 -1.85
N LEU A 44 14.79 1.84 -0.96
CA LEU A 44 14.55 0.76 0.02
C LEU A 44 13.37 1.08 0.94
N ILE A 45 13.27 2.34 1.41
CA ILE A 45 12.15 2.79 2.23
C ILE A 45 10.84 2.71 1.45
N LYS A 46 10.81 3.16 0.20
CA LYS A 46 9.61 3.10 -0.65
C LYS A 46 9.18 1.66 -0.92
N GLU A 47 10.10 0.78 -1.25
CA GLU A 47 9.83 -0.62 -1.51
C GLU A 47 9.22 -1.30 -0.28
N PHE A 48 9.79 -1.05 0.90
CA PHE A 48 9.25 -1.52 2.17
C PHE A 48 7.86 -0.95 2.48
N GLU A 49 7.62 0.33 2.21
CA GLU A 49 6.31 0.94 2.38
C GLU A 49 5.28 0.35 1.42
N ASP A 50 5.66 0.14 0.16
CA ASP A 50 4.80 -0.40 -0.89
C ASP A 50 4.37 -1.85 -0.61
N GLU A 51 5.23 -2.66 0.01
CA GLU A 51 4.88 -4.01 0.47
C GLU A 51 3.79 -4.00 1.55
N GLN A 52 3.80 -2.98 2.43
CA GLN A 52 2.83 -2.87 3.52
C GLN A 52 1.53 -2.17 3.13
N LEU A 53 1.47 -1.58 1.94
CA LEU A 53 0.26 -0.96 1.43
C LEU A 53 -0.82 -2.02 1.13
N LYS A 54 -2.00 -1.84 1.72
CA LYS A 54 -3.18 -2.63 1.35
C LYS A 54 -3.64 -2.24 -0.04
N LYS A 55 -3.64 -3.17 -0.98
CA LYS A 55 -4.02 -2.94 -2.38
C LYS A 55 -5.53 -2.86 -2.60
N GLU A 56 -6.32 -3.49 -1.72
CA GLU A 56 -7.78 -3.61 -1.86
C GLU A 56 -8.55 -2.59 -0.98
N LEU A 57 -8.19 -1.34 -1.04
CA LEU A 57 -8.92 -0.30 -0.32
C LEU A 57 -9.83 0.47 -1.28
N PRO A 58 -11.12 0.69 -0.92
CA PRO A 58 -12.00 1.53 -1.70
C PRO A 58 -11.54 2.98 -1.65
N GLU A 59 -11.76 3.73 -2.73
CA GLU A 59 -11.55 5.17 -2.72
C GLU A 59 -12.49 5.86 -1.72
N ILE A 60 -11.90 6.58 -0.77
CA ILE A 60 -12.62 7.30 0.27
C ILE A 60 -12.43 8.79 0.08
N TYR A 61 -13.54 9.50 0.16
CA TYR A 61 -13.57 10.95 0.11
C TYR A 61 -14.12 11.52 1.41
N VAL A 62 -13.76 12.77 1.68
CA VAL A 62 -14.32 13.50 2.83
C VAL A 62 -15.83 13.69 2.61
N GLY A 63 -16.61 13.43 3.65
CA GLY A 63 -18.08 13.46 3.61
C GLY A 63 -18.74 12.11 3.35
N ASP A 64 -17.99 11.08 2.95
CA ASP A 64 -18.52 9.74 2.74
C ASP A 64 -18.88 9.09 4.09
N THR A 65 -19.96 8.31 4.10
CA THR A 65 -20.29 7.44 5.25
C THR A 65 -19.59 6.12 5.04
N VAL A 66 -18.72 5.77 5.98
CA VAL A 66 -17.91 4.56 5.93
C VAL A 66 -18.19 3.65 7.11
N LYS A 67 -18.06 2.35 6.88
CA LYS A 67 -18.07 1.33 7.92
C LYS A 67 -16.69 0.70 7.99
N VAL A 68 -16.00 0.91 9.11
CA VAL A 68 -14.65 0.42 9.39
C VAL A 68 -14.75 -0.77 10.32
N GLY A 69 -14.27 -1.92 9.92
CA GLY A 69 -14.14 -3.10 10.80
C GLY A 69 -12.82 -3.02 11.56
N VAL A 70 -12.89 -2.84 12.86
CA VAL A 70 -11.73 -2.75 13.75
C VAL A 70 -11.49 -4.09 14.43
N LYS A 71 -10.30 -4.65 14.29
CA LYS A 71 -9.89 -5.83 15.06
C LYS A 71 -9.63 -5.44 16.50
N ILE A 72 -10.24 -6.14 17.43
CA ILE A 72 -10.03 -6.01 18.87
C ILE A 72 -9.56 -7.39 19.36
N THR A 73 -8.38 -7.41 19.97
CA THR A 73 -7.81 -8.61 20.59
C THR A 73 -8.04 -8.50 22.10
N GLU A 74 -8.78 -9.43 22.66
CA GLU A 74 -9.06 -9.52 24.09
C GLU A 74 -8.56 -10.87 24.61
N GLY A 75 -7.37 -10.89 25.20
CA GLY A 75 -6.68 -12.13 25.57
C GLY A 75 -6.42 -13.01 24.34
N ASN A 76 -6.98 -14.22 24.32
CA ASN A 76 -6.81 -15.16 23.20
C ASN A 76 -7.93 -15.10 22.15
N LYS A 77 -8.85 -14.14 22.24
CA LYS A 77 -9.98 -13.99 21.30
C LYS A 77 -9.81 -12.73 20.47
N GLU A 78 -9.98 -12.88 19.16
CA GLU A 78 -10.05 -11.76 18.23
C GLU A 78 -11.50 -11.56 17.78
N ARG A 79 -11.96 -10.32 17.79
CA ARG A 79 -13.26 -9.94 17.24
C ARG A 79 -13.14 -8.70 16.37
N VAL A 80 -14.01 -8.59 15.37
CA VAL A 80 -14.12 -7.40 14.52
C VAL A 80 -15.31 -6.58 14.96
N GLN A 81 -15.05 -5.36 15.40
CA GLN A 81 -16.11 -4.42 15.77
C GLN A 81 -16.31 -3.39 14.66
N PRO A 82 -17.53 -3.28 14.11
CA PRO A 82 -17.83 -2.27 13.10
C PRO A 82 -17.94 -0.87 13.72
N TYR A 83 -17.30 0.10 13.09
CA TYR A 83 -17.42 1.51 13.41
C TYR A 83 -17.97 2.26 12.19
N GLU A 84 -19.21 2.68 12.24
CA GLU A 84 -19.88 3.42 11.17
C GLU A 84 -19.92 4.92 11.50
N GLY A 85 -19.61 5.76 10.50
CA GLY A 85 -19.64 7.19 10.66
C GLY A 85 -19.27 7.94 9.39
N VAL A 86 -19.26 9.27 9.49
CA VAL A 86 -18.93 10.18 8.40
C VAL A 86 -17.45 10.56 8.47
N VAL A 87 -16.76 10.51 7.34
CA VAL A 87 -15.37 10.96 7.22
C VAL A 87 -15.33 12.49 7.24
N ILE A 88 -14.76 13.08 8.29
CA ILE A 88 -14.64 14.53 8.42
C ILE A 88 -13.32 15.08 7.90
N ALA A 89 -12.26 14.29 7.92
CA ALA A 89 -10.94 14.67 7.41
C ALA A 89 -10.18 13.46 6.88
N LYS A 90 -9.35 13.68 5.87
CA LYS A 90 -8.36 12.75 5.35
C LYS A 90 -7.00 13.44 5.41
N ARG A 91 -5.99 12.79 5.94
CA ARG A 91 -4.65 13.35 6.14
C ARG A 91 -3.60 12.35 5.68
N HIS A 92 -2.41 12.88 5.39
CA HIS A 92 -1.23 12.15 4.95
C HIS A 92 -1.45 11.36 3.65
N GLY A 93 -0.43 10.69 3.18
CA GLY A 93 -0.42 9.84 1.99
C GLY A 93 0.42 8.59 2.24
N GLY A 94 0.44 7.67 1.27
CA GLY A 94 1.16 6.40 1.39
C GLY A 94 0.68 5.59 2.59
N ILE A 95 1.58 4.89 3.23
CA ILE A 95 1.31 4.02 4.39
C ILE A 95 0.69 4.77 5.59
N ASN A 96 1.07 6.05 5.78
CA ASN A 96 0.61 6.88 6.89
C ASN A 96 -0.75 7.55 6.65
N GLN A 97 -1.48 7.14 5.60
CA GLN A 97 -2.78 7.71 5.29
C GLN A 97 -3.79 7.45 6.40
N THR A 98 -4.39 8.54 6.92
CA THR A 98 -5.37 8.48 8.00
C THR A 98 -6.69 9.12 7.61
N ILE A 99 -7.77 8.57 8.14
CA ILE A 99 -9.11 9.16 8.08
C ILE A 99 -9.62 9.41 9.48
N THR A 100 -10.29 10.55 9.67
CA THR A 100 -11.02 10.84 10.90
C THR A 100 -12.49 10.60 10.64
N VAL A 101 -13.08 9.66 11.37
CA VAL A 101 -14.49 9.29 11.24
C VAL A 101 -15.26 9.77 12.49
N ARG A 102 -16.32 10.52 12.25
CA ARG A 102 -17.23 11.03 13.28
C ARG A 102 -18.54 10.27 13.26
N ARG A 103 -18.97 9.81 14.40
CA ARG A 103 -20.32 9.27 14.61
C ARG A 103 -20.98 9.95 15.80
N ILE A 104 -22.30 9.96 15.81
CA ILE A 104 -23.08 10.38 16.97
C ILE A 104 -23.56 9.11 17.66
N PHE A 105 -23.23 8.98 18.94
CA PHE A 105 -23.64 7.88 19.77
C PHE A 105 -24.34 8.45 21.03
N GLN A 106 -25.60 8.10 21.25
CA GLN A 106 -26.41 8.60 22.38
C GLN A 106 -26.40 10.15 22.50
N GLY A 107 -26.45 10.86 21.38
CA GLY A 107 -26.41 12.32 21.35
C GLY A 107 -25.00 12.94 21.44
N ILE A 108 -23.99 12.14 21.75
CA ILE A 108 -22.59 12.58 21.88
C ILE A 108 -21.85 12.32 20.58
N GLY A 109 -21.11 13.33 20.07
CA GLY A 109 -20.26 13.20 18.91
C GLY A 109 -18.93 12.56 19.28
N VAL A 110 -18.66 11.37 18.73
CA VAL A 110 -17.41 10.63 18.94
C VAL A 110 -16.59 10.63 17.64
N GLU A 111 -15.32 11.02 17.74
CA GLU A 111 -14.39 11.02 16.62
C GLU A 111 -13.29 10.00 16.87
N ARG A 112 -12.96 9.23 15.83
CA ARG A 112 -11.85 8.29 15.86
C ARG A 112 -11.02 8.42 14.60
N VAL A 113 -9.69 8.41 14.77
CA VAL A 113 -8.73 8.41 13.67
C VAL A 113 -8.35 6.97 13.38
N PHE A 114 -8.39 6.61 12.08
CA PHE A 114 -7.98 5.30 11.59
C PHE A 114 -6.85 5.45 10.60
N MET A 115 -5.77 4.71 10.79
CA MET A 115 -4.74 4.51 9.79
C MET A 115 -5.22 3.43 8.82
N LEU A 116 -5.35 3.76 7.54
CA LEU A 116 -6.00 2.87 6.55
C LEU A 116 -5.23 1.55 6.37
N HIS A 117 -3.91 1.63 6.33
CA HIS A 117 -3.04 0.48 6.08
C HIS A 117 -2.68 -0.31 7.35
N SER A 118 -3.14 0.16 8.53
CA SER A 118 -2.90 -0.54 9.80
C SER A 118 -3.50 -1.96 9.80
N PRO A 119 -2.81 -2.95 10.42
CA PRO A 119 -3.34 -4.30 10.60
C PRO A 119 -4.59 -4.35 11.49
N GLN A 120 -4.81 -3.34 12.35
CA GLN A 120 -6.01 -3.22 13.16
C GLN A 120 -7.29 -2.97 12.35
N VAL A 121 -7.18 -2.42 11.14
CA VAL A 121 -8.31 -2.23 10.23
C VAL A 121 -8.49 -3.50 9.43
N ALA A 122 -9.52 -4.30 9.77
CA ALA A 122 -9.82 -5.55 9.09
C ALA A 122 -10.53 -5.33 7.76
N SER A 123 -11.51 -4.42 7.74
CA SER A 123 -12.31 -4.14 6.55
C SER A 123 -12.72 -2.67 6.50
N LEU A 124 -12.93 -2.18 5.30
CA LEU A 124 -13.38 -0.83 5.05
C LEU A 124 -14.40 -0.84 3.92
N LYS A 125 -15.61 -0.35 4.20
CA LYS A 125 -16.69 -0.28 3.22
C LYS A 125 -17.25 1.14 3.18
N VAL A 126 -17.42 1.67 1.98
CA VAL A 126 -18.14 2.94 1.76
C VAL A 126 -19.62 2.61 1.58
N GLU A 127 -20.47 3.09 2.48
CA GLU A 127 -21.91 2.86 2.41
C GLU A 127 -22.62 3.90 1.59
N ARG A 128 -22.27 5.17 1.79
CA ARG A 128 -22.86 6.30 1.07
C ARG A 128 -21.83 7.34 0.70
N ARG A 129 -21.93 7.85 -0.51
CA ARG A 129 -21.14 8.98 -0.99
C ARG A 129 -21.76 10.30 -0.54
N GLY A 130 -20.96 11.19 0.03
CA GLY A 130 -21.42 12.49 0.51
C GLY A 130 -21.14 13.62 -0.47
N LYS A 131 -22.10 14.58 -0.60
CA LYS A 131 -21.90 15.83 -1.34
C LYS A 131 -21.41 16.91 -0.41
N VAL A 132 -20.13 17.28 -0.52
CA VAL A 132 -19.50 18.31 0.30
C VAL A 132 -18.71 19.28 -0.55
N ARG A 133 -18.51 20.52 -0.04
CA ARG A 133 -17.77 21.59 -0.72
C ARG A 133 -16.43 21.90 -0.05
N ARG A 134 -16.16 21.29 1.10
CA ARG A 134 -14.95 21.57 1.89
C ARG A 134 -14.11 20.31 2.02
N ALA A 135 -12.80 20.47 2.05
CA ALA A 135 -11.85 19.38 2.24
C ALA A 135 -11.81 18.85 3.69
N LYS A 136 -12.23 19.66 4.65
CA LYS A 136 -12.33 19.28 6.07
C LYS A 136 -13.68 19.73 6.61
N LEU A 137 -14.39 18.85 7.32
CA LEU A 137 -15.76 19.07 7.78
C LEU A 137 -15.83 19.30 9.30
N PHE A 138 -14.91 20.11 9.84
CA PHE A 138 -14.86 20.35 11.29
C PHE A 138 -16.10 21.08 11.82
N TYR A 139 -16.80 21.83 10.98
CA TYR A 139 -18.06 22.47 11.33
C TYR A 139 -19.18 21.51 11.75
N LEU A 140 -19.03 20.20 11.45
CA LEU A 140 -19.97 19.18 11.93
C LEU A 140 -19.91 18.98 13.45
N ARG A 141 -18.86 19.48 14.10
CA ARG A 141 -18.70 19.42 15.55
C ARG A 141 -19.73 20.29 16.26
N ASP A 142 -20.01 21.44 15.68
CA ASP A 142 -20.91 22.45 16.24
C ASP A 142 -22.39 22.18 15.89
N ARG A 143 -22.64 21.28 14.94
CA ARG A 143 -23.98 20.96 14.49
C ARG A 143 -24.58 19.81 15.27
N VAL A 144 -25.85 19.95 15.63
CA VAL A 144 -26.62 18.96 16.38
C VAL A 144 -27.87 18.53 15.60
N GLY A 145 -28.34 17.30 15.84
CA GLY A 145 -29.56 16.76 15.26
C GLY A 145 -29.51 16.60 13.73
N LYS A 146 -30.56 17.03 13.03
CA LYS A 146 -30.69 16.85 11.57
C LYS A 146 -29.60 17.57 10.77
N ALA A 147 -29.02 18.65 11.29
CA ALA A 147 -27.97 19.43 10.62
C ALA A 147 -26.62 18.72 10.51
N THR A 148 -26.42 17.61 11.23
CA THR A 148 -25.21 16.77 11.14
C THR A 148 -25.22 15.84 9.94
N ARG A 149 -26.36 15.64 9.27
CA ARG A 149 -26.47 14.73 8.14
C ARG A 149 -25.89 15.36 6.88
N VAL A 150 -24.94 14.66 6.26
CA VAL A 150 -24.39 15.02 4.95
C VAL A 150 -25.36 14.57 3.86
N LYS A 151 -25.63 15.45 2.87
CA LYS A 151 -26.45 15.11 1.70
C LYS A 151 -25.76 14.02 0.88
N GLN A 152 -26.53 13.08 0.37
CA GLN A 152 -26.00 12.03 -0.50
C GLN A 152 -25.68 12.59 -1.88
N ARG A 153 -24.61 12.07 -2.47
CA ARG A 153 -24.21 12.33 -3.86
C ARG A 153 -24.50 11.08 -4.69
N PHE A 154 -25.24 11.25 -5.77
CA PHE A 154 -25.64 10.15 -6.66
C PHE A 154 -24.73 10.00 -7.89
N ASP A 155 -23.94 11.05 -8.20
CA ASP A 155 -23.20 11.19 -9.47
C ASP A 155 -21.72 10.75 -9.37
N ARG A 156 -21.41 9.76 -8.53
CA ARG A 156 -20.02 9.32 -8.34
C ARG A 156 -19.90 7.83 -8.40
#